data_8d57927db94aeaee68529aeace332d98
#
_entry.id   8d57927db94aeaee68529aeace332d98
#
_cell.length_a   1.000
_cell.length_b   1.000
_cell.length_c   1.000
_cell.angle_alpha   90.00
_cell.angle_beta   90.00
_cell.angle_gamma   90.00
#
_symmetry.space_group_name_H-M   'P 1'
#
loop_
_entity.id
_entity.type
_entity.pdbx_description
1 polymer ?
#
loop_
_entity_poly.entity_id
_entity_poly.type
_entity_poly.pdbx_seq_one_letter_code
_entity_poly.pdbx_strand_id
1 'polypeptide(L)'
;LHLSLRRQRQMCIRDSTSPVVRIRRDNDRYELTYKSAGLMSRQEYNLPLDDKSYEHLLTKIDGRLIKKKRYMIPLSSALTAELDIFEGDLAPLMLVEVEFDSEDAANSFSPPDWFGEDVTFSGKYHNSYLSTL
;
A
#
# COMPACT_ATOMS: atom_id res chain seq x y z
N LEU A 1 -4.71 -18.16 15.26
CA LEU A 1 -4.36 -17.06 14.35
C LEU A 1 -5.50 -16.05 14.34
N HIS A 2 -5.26 -14.88 14.94
CA HIS A 2 -6.20 -13.78 14.84
C HIS A 2 -5.87 -12.97 13.59
N LEU A 3 -6.76 -13.00 12.61
CA LEU A 3 -6.64 -12.20 11.40
C LEU A 3 -7.43 -10.90 11.59
N SER A 4 -6.76 -9.77 11.45
CA SER A 4 -7.41 -8.47 11.40
C SER A 4 -7.60 -8.07 9.95
N LEU A 5 -8.84 -7.90 9.53
CA LEU A 5 -9.17 -7.52 8.17
C LEU A 5 -9.25 -6.00 8.02
N ARG A 6 -8.50 -5.45 7.08
CA ARG A 6 -8.64 -4.08 6.64
C ARG A 6 -8.99 -4.03 5.15
N ARG A 7 -9.98 -3.22 4.81
CA ARG A 7 -10.24 -2.85 3.44
C ARG A 7 -9.59 -1.50 3.16
N GLN A 8 -8.81 -1.44 2.11
CA GLN A 8 -8.19 -0.20 1.66
C GLN A 8 -8.53 0.03 0.20
N ARG A 9 -8.87 1.27 -0.10
CA ARG A 9 -8.95 1.77 -1.47
C ARG A 9 -7.92 2.87 -1.60
N GLN A 10 -6.92 2.67 -2.42
CA GLN A 10 -5.89 3.66 -2.67
C GLN A 10 -6.00 4.18 -4.08
N MET A 11 -5.85 5.48 -4.21
CA MET A 11 -5.86 6.15 -5.49
C MET A 11 -4.71 7.11 -5.60
N CYS A 12 -4.06 7.10 -6.75
CA CYS A 12 -3.08 8.11 -7.09
C CYS A 12 -3.72 9.10 -8.03
N ILE A 13 -3.80 10.37 -7.63
CA ILE A 13 -4.28 11.45 -8.49
C ILE A 13 -3.23 11.73 -9.56
N ARG A 14 -1.99 11.57 -9.22
CA ARG A 14 -0.88 11.73 -10.14
C ARG A 14 0.25 10.79 -9.76
N ASP A 15 0.56 9.89 -10.64
CA ASP A 15 1.72 9.04 -10.50
C ASP A 15 2.90 9.68 -11.23
N SER A 16 3.38 10.77 -10.66
CA SER A 16 4.70 11.25 -11.04
C SER A 16 5.68 10.76 -9.97
N THR A 17 6.91 10.46 -10.40
CA THR A 17 7.99 10.11 -9.49
C THR A 17 8.17 11.17 -8.40
N SER A 18 7.48 12.33 -8.52
CA SER A 18 7.64 13.43 -7.59
C SER A 18 6.88 14.69 -8.04
N PRO A 19 6.04 15.29 -7.23
CA PRO A 19 5.53 14.79 -5.95
C PRO A 19 4.46 13.72 -6.13
N VAL A 20 4.19 12.95 -5.07
CA VAL A 20 3.07 12.02 -5.03
C VAL A 20 1.92 12.64 -4.26
N VAL A 21 0.74 12.66 -4.85
CA VAL A 21 -0.50 13.01 -4.18
C VAL A 21 -1.44 11.82 -4.28
N ARG A 22 -1.91 11.36 -3.13
CA ARG A 22 -2.72 10.15 -3.03
C ARG A 22 -3.91 10.37 -2.12
N ILE A 23 -5.07 9.88 -2.51
CA ILE A 23 -6.20 9.76 -1.59
C ILE A 23 -6.43 8.29 -1.26
N ARG A 24 -6.82 8.04 -0.02
CA ARG A 24 -7.03 6.70 0.52
C ARG A 24 -8.31 6.66 1.32
N ARG A 25 -9.03 5.57 1.18
CA ARG A 25 -10.07 5.17 2.11
C ARG A 25 -9.65 3.86 2.80
N ASP A 26 -9.66 3.88 4.13
CA ASP A 26 -9.43 2.70 4.96
C ASP A 26 -10.64 2.55 5.89
N ASN A 27 -11.57 1.67 5.50
CA ASN A 27 -12.89 1.55 6.13
C ASN A 27 -13.63 2.89 6.14
N ASP A 28 -13.78 3.52 7.31
CA ASP A 28 -14.48 4.81 7.47
C ASP A 28 -13.54 6.01 7.52
N ARG A 29 -12.24 5.79 7.32
CA ARG A 29 -11.24 6.85 7.32
C ARG A 29 -10.87 7.25 5.90
N TYR A 30 -10.80 8.55 5.68
CA TYR A 30 -10.42 9.13 4.41
C TYR A 30 -9.22 10.05 4.63
N GLU A 31 -8.22 9.93 3.78
CA GLU A 31 -6.97 10.66 3.94
C GLU A 31 -6.39 11.08 2.61
N LEU A 32 -5.85 12.29 2.56
CA LEU A 32 -5.01 12.75 1.47
C LEU A 32 -3.56 12.73 1.94
N THR A 33 -2.66 12.15 1.16
CA THR A 33 -1.24 12.11 1.44
C THR A 33 -0.48 12.83 0.33
N TYR A 34 0.39 13.75 0.73
CA TYR A 34 1.38 14.38 -0.15
C TYR A 34 2.77 13.89 0.24
N LYS A 35 3.55 13.44 -0.75
CA LYS A 35 4.95 13.07 -0.57
C LYS A 35 5.81 13.88 -1.52
N SER A 36 6.77 14.63 -0.96
CA SER A 36 7.70 15.40 -1.77
C SER A 36 8.70 14.51 -2.50
N ALA A 37 9.40 15.10 -3.46
CA ALA A 37 10.55 14.48 -4.10
C ALA A 37 11.67 14.23 -3.10
N GLY A 38 12.44 13.18 -3.30
CA GLY A 38 13.64 12.88 -2.54
C GLY A 38 13.83 11.39 -2.35
N LEU A 39 15.09 10.97 -2.30
CA LEU A 39 15.44 9.56 -2.10
C LEU A 39 15.75 9.25 -0.63
N MET A 40 16.33 10.20 0.11
CA MET A 40 16.77 9.97 1.50
C MET A 40 15.92 10.68 2.54
N SER A 41 15.35 11.83 2.21
CA SER A 41 14.39 12.50 3.08
C SER A 41 13.24 13.03 2.23
N ARG A 42 12.02 12.71 2.65
CA ARG A 42 10.79 13.18 2.03
C ARG A 42 9.95 13.90 3.05
N GLN A 43 9.37 15.00 2.62
CA GLN A 43 8.27 15.58 3.38
C GLN A 43 7.02 14.77 3.08
N GLU A 44 6.34 14.34 4.12
CA GLU A 44 5.07 13.63 4.01
C GLU A 44 4.03 14.36 4.85
N TYR A 45 2.92 14.70 4.23
CA TYR A 45 1.79 15.33 4.89
C TYR A 45 0.56 14.46 4.69
N ASN A 46 -0.07 14.10 5.81
CA ASN A 46 -1.31 13.33 5.81
C ASN A 46 -2.42 14.22 6.34
N LEU A 47 -3.43 14.47 5.52
CA LEU A 47 -4.56 15.30 5.86
C LEU A 47 -5.83 14.46 5.91
N PRO A 48 -6.61 14.54 6.99
CA PRO A 48 -7.90 13.87 7.02
C PRO A 48 -8.86 14.48 6.03
N LEU A 49 -9.66 13.66 5.38
CA LEU A 49 -10.73 14.09 4.48
C LEU A 49 -12.07 13.64 5.05
N ASP A 50 -13.11 14.37 4.73
CA ASP A 50 -14.47 13.88 4.87
C ASP A 50 -14.88 13.02 3.67
N ASP A 51 -16.01 12.33 3.77
CA ASP A 51 -16.51 11.47 2.71
C ASP A 51 -16.81 12.24 1.41
N LYS A 52 -17.35 13.44 1.52
CA LYS A 52 -17.71 14.27 0.37
C LYS A 52 -16.47 14.77 -0.38
N SER A 53 -15.44 15.20 0.35
CA SER A 53 -14.17 15.62 -0.23
C SER A 53 -13.49 14.44 -0.93
N TYR A 54 -13.52 13.27 -0.31
CA TYR A 54 -13.00 12.05 -0.91
C TYR A 54 -13.73 11.70 -2.20
N GLU A 55 -15.06 11.68 -2.20
CA GLU A 55 -15.86 11.38 -3.38
C GLU A 55 -15.61 12.39 -4.51
N HIS A 56 -15.45 13.67 -4.17
CA HIS A 56 -15.10 14.69 -5.16
C HIS A 56 -13.71 14.44 -5.78
N LEU A 57 -12.72 14.19 -4.95
CA LEU A 57 -11.35 13.92 -5.43
C LEU A 57 -11.26 12.63 -6.23
N LEU A 58 -12.13 11.65 -5.97
CA LEU A 58 -12.28 10.45 -6.79
C LEU A 58 -12.49 10.76 -8.27
N THR A 59 -13.20 11.83 -8.57
CA THR A 59 -13.47 12.21 -9.95
C THR A 59 -12.26 12.82 -10.66
N LYS A 60 -11.20 13.10 -9.92
CA LYS A 60 -9.98 13.76 -10.40
C LYS A 60 -8.77 12.83 -10.47
N ILE A 61 -8.94 11.54 -10.24
CA ILE A 61 -7.80 10.62 -10.21
C ILE A 61 -7.21 10.42 -11.60
N ASP A 62 -5.89 10.34 -11.63
CA ASP A 62 -5.13 9.84 -12.77
C ASP A 62 -4.84 8.36 -12.55
N GLY A 63 -5.13 7.53 -13.52
CA GLY A 63 -4.88 6.10 -13.43
C GLY A 63 -6.02 5.32 -12.77
N ARG A 64 -5.66 4.18 -12.22
CA ARG A 64 -6.59 3.14 -11.79
C ARG A 64 -6.87 3.20 -10.29
N LEU A 65 -8.13 2.99 -9.92
CA LEU A 65 -8.49 2.75 -8.53
C LEU A 65 -7.99 1.39 -8.07
N ILE A 66 -7.17 1.38 -7.03
CA ILE A 66 -6.71 0.14 -6.39
C ILE A 66 -7.64 -0.22 -5.26
N LYS A 67 -8.23 -1.42 -5.35
CA LYS A 67 -9.07 -2.00 -4.31
C LYS A 67 -8.41 -3.25 -3.78
N LYS A 68 -8.26 -3.34 -2.47
CA LYS A 68 -7.67 -4.51 -1.83
C LYS A 68 -8.20 -4.72 -0.43
N LYS A 69 -8.07 -5.95 0.04
CA LYS A 69 -8.26 -6.33 1.43
C LYS A 69 -6.91 -6.62 2.04
N ARG A 70 -6.64 -6.04 3.19
CA ARG A 70 -5.38 -6.27 3.91
C ARG A 70 -5.65 -7.11 5.15
N TYR A 71 -4.86 -8.17 5.27
CA TYR A 71 -4.84 -9.04 6.44
C TYR A 71 -3.53 -8.85 7.18
N MET A 72 -3.64 -8.62 8.48
CA MET A 72 -2.48 -8.53 9.36
C MET A 72 -2.24 -9.90 9.99
N ILE A 73 -1.13 -10.54 9.64
CA ILE A 73 -0.82 -11.90 10.05
C ILE A 73 0.41 -11.88 10.96
N PRO A 74 0.27 -12.14 12.27
CA PRO A 74 1.43 -12.27 13.14
C PRO A 74 2.28 -13.48 12.71
N LEU A 75 3.59 -13.25 12.52
CA LEU A 75 4.53 -14.31 12.16
C LEU A 75 5.28 -14.85 13.36
N SER A 76 5.98 -14.00 14.06
CA SER A 76 6.72 -14.31 15.27
C SER A 76 6.83 -13.06 16.12
N SER A 77 7.44 -13.16 17.30
CA SER A 77 7.38 -12.23 18.42
C SER A 77 7.36 -10.72 18.13
N ALA A 78 7.83 -10.27 16.97
CA ALA A 78 7.86 -8.84 16.63
C ALA A 78 7.51 -8.58 15.16
N LEU A 79 7.27 -9.60 14.35
CA LEU A 79 7.03 -9.45 12.92
C LEU A 79 5.57 -9.73 12.57
N THR A 80 5.03 -8.87 11.71
CA THR A 80 3.69 -9.02 11.16
C THR A 80 3.77 -8.97 9.64
N ALA A 81 3.17 -9.95 9.00
CA ALA A 81 2.98 -9.93 7.56
C ALA A 81 1.71 -9.15 7.20
N GLU A 82 1.81 -8.27 6.26
CA GLU A 82 0.69 -7.56 5.66
C GLU A 82 0.34 -8.23 4.35
N LEU A 83 -0.72 -9.02 4.32
CA LEU A 83 -1.18 -9.71 3.13
C LEU A 83 -2.26 -8.87 2.44
N ASP A 84 -1.97 -8.42 1.24
CA ASP A 84 -2.90 -7.70 0.38
C ASP A 84 -3.49 -8.64 -0.68
N ILE A 85 -4.79 -8.77 -0.67
CA ILE A 85 -5.55 -9.49 -1.70
C ILE A 85 -6.25 -8.45 -2.56
N PHE A 86 -5.81 -8.33 -3.81
CA PHE A 86 -6.34 -7.33 -4.73
C PHE A 86 -7.67 -7.77 -5.32
N GLU A 87 -8.56 -6.79 -5.50
CA GLU A 87 -9.89 -6.98 -6.07
C GLU A 87 -9.98 -6.28 -7.43
N GLY A 88 -11.04 -6.58 -8.19
CA GLY A 88 -11.30 -5.95 -9.47
C GLY A 88 -10.26 -6.30 -10.53
N ASP A 89 -9.77 -5.28 -11.23
CA ASP A 89 -8.87 -5.46 -12.39
C ASP A 89 -7.51 -6.06 -12.03
N LEU A 90 -7.08 -5.93 -10.79
CA LEU A 90 -5.82 -6.48 -10.32
C LEU A 90 -5.95 -7.89 -9.73
N ALA A 91 -7.16 -8.40 -9.56
CA ALA A 91 -7.34 -9.79 -9.16
C ALA A 91 -6.80 -10.74 -10.23
N PRO A 92 -6.18 -11.87 -9.88
CA PRO A 92 -6.04 -12.47 -8.55
C PRO A 92 -4.73 -12.14 -7.82
N LEU A 93 -4.14 -10.99 -8.07
CA LEU A 93 -2.86 -10.61 -7.46
C LEU A 93 -2.96 -10.64 -5.93
N MET A 94 -1.95 -11.20 -5.29
CA MET A 94 -1.74 -11.17 -3.85
C MET A 94 -0.30 -10.77 -3.57
N LEU A 95 -0.13 -9.83 -2.65
CA LEU A 95 1.18 -9.39 -2.19
C LEU A 95 1.28 -9.54 -0.68
N VAL A 96 2.46 -9.88 -0.21
CA VAL A 96 2.76 -9.90 1.22
C VAL A 96 3.96 -9.01 1.49
N GLU A 97 3.86 -8.19 2.51
CA GLU A 97 4.92 -7.29 2.95
C GLU A 97 5.24 -7.55 4.42
N VAL A 98 6.50 -7.46 4.77
CA VAL A 98 6.97 -7.49 6.15
C VAL A 98 7.91 -6.32 6.35
N GLU A 99 7.68 -5.55 7.41
CA GLU A 99 8.57 -4.45 7.80
C GLU A 99 9.58 -4.94 8.81
N PHE A 100 10.83 -4.50 8.65
CA PHE A 100 11.95 -4.84 9.52
C PHE A 100 12.59 -3.59 10.10
N ASP A 101 13.14 -3.71 11.30
CA ASP A 101 13.83 -2.59 11.98
C ASP A 101 15.21 -2.28 11.38
N SER A 102 15.78 -3.22 10.63
CA SER A 102 17.11 -3.07 10.01
C SER A 102 17.22 -3.90 8.74
N GLU A 103 18.18 -3.56 7.89
CA GLU A 103 18.53 -4.36 6.71
C GLU A 103 19.02 -5.76 7.08
N ASP A 104 19.81 -5.85 8.18
CA ASP A 104 20.31 -7.14 8.66
C ASP A 104 19.17 -8.06 9.09
N ALA A 105 18.16 -7.53 9.76
CA ALA A 105 16.96 -8.29 10.13
C ALA A 105 16.21 -8.77 8.89
N ALA A 106 16.07 -7.93 7.87
CA ALA A 106 15.43 -8.28 6.61
C ALA A 106 16.20 -9.39 5.87
N ASN A 107 17.53 -9.28 5.81
CA ASN A 107 18.38 -10.27 5.15
C ASN A 107 18.43 -11.62 5.88
N SER A 108 18.24 -11.60 7.19
CA SER A 108 18.22 -12.81 8.03
C SER A 108 16.86 -13.50 8.08
N PHE A 109 15.83 -12.89 7.51
CA PHE A 109 14.49 -13.42 7.55
C PHE A 109 14.33 -14.63 6.64
N SER A 110 13.77 -15.71 7.19
CA SER A 110 13.39 -16.90 6.44
C SER A 110 11.88 -16.89 6.20
N PRO A 111 11.43 -16.66 4.96
CA PRO A 111 10.00 -16.61 4.67
C PRO A 111 9.31 -17.94 4.99
N PRO A 112 8.09 -17.91 5.53
CA PRO A 112 7.26 -19.11 5.62
C PRO A 112 7.00 -19.73 4.24
N ASP A 113 6.70 -21.01 4.20
CA ASP A 113 6.48 -21.77 2.95
C ASP A 113 5.34 -21.21 2.09
N TRP A 114 4.39 -20.48 2.70
CA TRP A 114 3.26 -19.89 1.98
C TRP A 114 3.60 -18.58 1.27
N PHE A 115 4.79 -18.01 1.49
CA PHE A 115 5.26 -16.87 0.69
C PHE A 115 5.61 -17.36 -0.71
N GLY A 116 5.32 -16.54 -1.71
CA GLY A 116 5.71 -16.81 -3.08
C GLY A 116 7.04 -16.17 -3.44
N GLU A 117 7.17 -15.76 -4.71
CA GLU A 117 8.38 -15.13 -5.23
C GLU A 117 8.71 -13.83 -4.49
N ASP A 118 9.99 -13.63 -4.18
CA ASP A 118 10.49 -12.37 -3.62
C ASP A 118 10.59 -11.31 -4.71
N VAL A 119 9.78 -10.26 -4.58
CA VAL A 119 9.70 -9.16 -5.54
C VAL A 119 10.16 -7.82 -4.95
N THR A 120 10.91 -7.87 -3.85
CA THR A 120 11.34 -6.68 -3.07
C THR A 120 11.98 -5.59 -3.95
N PHE A 121 12.78 -5.97 -4.92
CA PHE A 121 13.49 -5.04 -5.79
C PHE A 121 12.85 -4.88 -7.18
N SER A 122 11.68 -5.45 -7.39
CA SER A 122 11.04 -5.42 -8.72
C SER A 122 10.53 -4.04 -9.11
N GLY A 123 10.07 -3.24 -8.16
CA GLY A 123 9.41 -1.95 -8.44
C GLY A 123 8.03 -2.05 -9.08
N LYS A 124 7.68 -3.20 -9.68
CA LYS A 124 6.43 -3.40 -10.42
C LYS A 124 5.20 -3.63 -9.54
N TYR A 125 5.41 -3.85 -8.27
CA TYR A 125 4.34 -4.17 -7.33
C TYR A 125 4.02 -3.03 -6.37
N HIS A 126 4.65 -1.86 -6.54
CA HIS A 126 4.26 -0.66 -5.81
C HIS A 126 2.88 -0.17 -6.28
N ASN A 127 2.10 0.36 -5.36
CA ASN A 127 0.77 0.87 -5.68
C ASN A 127 0.80 1.93 -6.79
N SER A 128 1.83 2.76 -6.82
CA SER A 128 2.03 3.76 -7.86
C SER A 128 2.14 3.12 -9.24
N TYR A 129 2.90 2.05 -9.37
CA TYR A 129 3.01 1.32 -10.62
C TYR A 129 1.70 0.60 -10.99
N LEU A 130 1.10 -0.08 -10.02
CA LEU A 130 -0.14 -0.83 -10.23
C LEU A 130 -1.30 0.05 -10.67
N SER A 131 -1.31 1.32 -10.26
CA SER A 131 -2.35 2.27 -10.65
C SER A 131 -2.23 2.70 -12.12
N THR A 132 -1.09 2.50 -12.75
CA THR A 132 -0.84 2.87 -14.16
C THR A 132 -1.19 1.77 -15.16
N LEU A 133 -1.36 0.54 -14.68
CA LEU A 133 -1.74 -0.59 -15.53
C LEU A 133 -3.22 -0.48 -16.00
#